data_f82c88c294198e69351f58603d7a4689
#
_entry.id   f82c88c294198e69351f58603d7a4689
#
_cell.length_a   1.000
_cell.length_b   1.000
_cell.length_c   1.000
_cell.angle_alpha   90.00
_cell.angle_beta   90.00
_cell.angle_gamma   90.00
#
_symmetry.space_group_name_H-M   'P 1'
#
loop_
_entity.id
_entity.type
_entity.pdbx_description
1 polymer ?
#
loop_
_entity_poly.entity_id
_entity_poly.type
_entity_poly.pdbx_seq_one_letter_code
_entity_poly.pdbx_strand_id
1 'polypeptide(L)'
;MKMSIPASIAALLLLSLSHTAHAGDFDGSKPVLCSVIKVIECTPEDGCREVTPESVAVPQFLTIDFEKKIVRPAGKVEGDRSSAIKRMERIGGKLILQGADEGIQNMRDSVGWTATVTEETGKFVVTAAGDQEAFIVYGACLPLP
;
A
#
# COMPACT_ATOMS: atom_id res chain seq x y z
N MET A 1 -23.26 -60.36 31.31
CA MET A 1 -22.33 -59.23 31.61
C MET A 1 -22.43 -58.23 30.47
N LYS A 2 -23.16 -57.12 30.65
CA LYS A 2 -23.30 -56.06 29.66
C LYS A 2 -22.26 -54.99 30.00
N MET A 3 -21.23 -54.82 29.19
CA MET A 3 -20.28 -53.74 29.30
C MET A 3 -20.83 -52.48 28.62
N SER A 4 -21.19 -51.52 29.45
CA SER A 4 -21.60 -50.20 28.99
C SER A 4 -20.31 -49.36 28.78
N ILE A 5 -20.08 -48.98 27.54
CA ILE A 5 -19.01 -48.06 27.17
C ILE A 5 -19.50 -46.64 27.48
N PRO A 6 -18.77 -45.82 28.27
CA PRO A 6 -19.22 -44.46 28.57
C PRO A 6 -19.04 -43.57 27.35
N ALA A 7 -20.12 -42.89 27.01
CA ALA A 7 -20.25 -41.96 25.87
C ALA A 7 -19.49 -40.61 26.05
N SER A 8 -18.48 -40.54 26.93
CA SER A 8 -17.86 -39.27 27.30
C SER A 8 -16.55 -38.96 26.56
N ILE A 9 -16.09 -39.75 25.59
CA ILE A 9 -14.81 -39.56 24.89
C ILE A 9 -14.95 -38.87 23.52
N ALA A 10 -16.19 -38.78 23.00
CA ALA A 10 -16.43 -38.22 21.66
C ALA A 10 -16.49 -36.66 21.60
N ALA A 11 -16.46 -35.98 22.75
CA ALA A 11 -16.68 -34.52 22.79
C ALA A 11 -15.41 -33.66 22.79
N LEU A 12 -14.22 -34.24 22.80
CA LEU A 12 -12.95 -33.49 22.95
C LEU A 12 -12.13 -33.30 21.67
N LEU A 13 -12.61 -33.76 20.52
CA LEU A 13 -11.85 -33.69 19.24
C LEU A 13 -12.29 -32.56 18.30
N LEU A 14 -13.16 -31.64 18.70
CA LEU A 14 -13.72 -30.61 17.82
C LEU A 14 -13.22 -29.18 18.10
N LEU A 15 -12.21 -28.98 18.94
CA LEU A 15 -11.75 -27.63 19.31
C LEU A 15 -10.37 -27.22 18.82
N SER A 16 -9.83 -27.84 17.79
CA SER A 16 -8.53 -27.42 17.22
C SER A 16 -8.62 -26.99 15.76
N LEU A 17 -9.68 -26.27 15.35
CA LEU A 17 -9.57 -25.38 14.21
C LEU A 17 -8.90 -24.10 14.69
N SER A 18 -7.60 -24.17 14.89
CA SER A 18 -6.74 -23.01 14.98
C SER A 18 -6.88 -22.28 13.64
N HIS A 19 -7.67 -21.20 13.64
CA HIS A 19 -7.61 -20.23 12.57
C HIS A 19 -6.20 -19.67 12.59
N THR A 20 -5.35 -20.14 11.70
CA THR A 20 -4.11 -19.46 11.39
C THR A 20 -4.52 -18.08 10.90
N ALA A 21 -4.39 -17.07 11.75
CA ALA A 21 -4.42 -15.68 11.30
C ALA A 21 -3.33 -15.57 10.24
N HIS A 22 -3.70 -15.55 8.98
CA HIS A 22 -2.79 -15.21 7.91
C HIS A 22 -2.33 -13.79 8.21
N ALA A 23 -1.04 -13.62 8.48
CA ALA A 23 -0.41 -12.31 8.35
C ALA A 23 -0.81 -11.81 6.96
N GLY A 24 -1.47 -10.64 6.89
CA GLY A 24 -2.05 -10.20 5.63
C GLY A 24 -0.99 -10.18 4.53
N ASP A 25 -1.36 -10.49 3.32
CA ASP A 25 -0.46 -10.51 2.14
C ASP A 25 0.23 -9.17 1.87
N PHE A 26 -0.11 -8.13 2.65
CA PHE A 26 0.40 -6.76 2.53
C PHE A 26 1.22 -6.31 3.75
N ASP A 27 1.90 -7.24 4.40
CA ASP A 27 2.71 -6.98 5.60
C ASP A 27 4.10 -6.40 5.32
N GLY A 28 4.42 -6.15 4.05
CA GLY A 28 5.72 -5.66 3.62
C GLY A 28 6.78 -6.75 3.40
N SER A 29 6.41 -8.02 3.51
CA SER A 29 7.32 -9.15 3.26
C SER A 29 7.51 -9.46 1.77
N LYS A 30 6.57 -9.05 0.93
CA LYS A 30 6.58 -9.27 -0.52
C LYS A 30 6.34 -7.97 -1.27
N PRO A 31 6.95 -7.79 -2.44
CA PRO A 31 6.61 -6.65 -3.29
C PRO A 31 5.15 -6.70 -3.72
N VAL A 32 4.58 -5.53 -3.97
CA VAL A 32 3.18 -5.40 -4.39
C VAL A 32 3.06 -4.57 -5.67
N LEU A 33 2.06 -4.90 -6.47
CA LEU A 33 1.59 -4.08 -7.60
C LEU A 33 0.34 -3.33 -7.17
N CYS A 34 0.36 -2.02 -7.25
CA CYS A 34 -0.74 -1.15 -6.85
C CYS A 34 -1.34 -0.43 -8.06
N SER A 35 -2.66 -0.37 -8.11
CA SER A 35 -3.41 0.41 -9.10
C SER A 35 -3.95 1.68 -8.47
N VAL A 36 -3.72 2.81 -9.10
CA VAL A 36 -4.32 4.10 -8.75
C VAL A 36 -5.76 4.12 -9.25
N ILE A 37 -6.70 4.41 -8.35
CA ILE A 37 -8.14 4.43 -8.64
C ILE A 37 -8.65 5.87 -8.73
N LYS A 38 -8.14 6.75 -7.87
CA LYS A 38 -8.60 8.13 -7.77
C LYS A 38 -7.48 9.04 -7.31
N VAL A 39 -7.39 10.22 -7.91
CA VAL A 39 -6.46 11.29 -7.53
C VAL A 39 -7.24 12.56 -7.23
N ILE A 40 -6.94 13.18 -6.10
CA ILE A 40 -7.42 14.50 -5.71
C ILE A 40 -6.21 15.42 -5.70
N GLU A 41 -6.28 16.51 -6.44
CA GLU A 41 -5.33 17.62 -6.43
C GLU A 41 -5.91 18.77 -5.59
N CYS A 42 -5.10 19.37 -4.75
CA CYS A 42 -5.48 20.53 -3.94
C CYS A 42 -4.48 21.65 -4.15
N THR A 43 -4.97 22.85 -4.52
CA THR A 43 -4.18 24.08 -4.63
C THR A 43 -4.83 25.22 -3.83
N PRO A 44 -4.09 26.26 -3.43
CA PRO A 44 -4.67 27.40 -2.71
C PRO A 44 -5.74 28.16 -3.52
N GLU A 45 -5.58 28.23 -4.84
CA GLU A 45 -6.46 29.00 -5.72
C GLU A 45 -7.76 28.26 -6.04
N ASP A 46 -7.65 26.97 -6.40
CA ASP A 46 -8.79 26.21 -6.94
C ASP A 46 -9.43 25.28 -5.89
N GLY A 47 -8.82 25.16 -4.70
CA GLY A 47 -9.24 24.18 -3.70
C GLY A 47 -8.89 22.74 -4.12
N CYS A 48 -9.71 21.77 -3.70
CA CYS A 48 -9.48 20.35 -4.00
C CYS A 48 -10.44 19.86 -5.08
N ARG A 49 -9.93 19.18 -6.09
CA ARG A 49 -10.69 18.60 -7.19
C ARG A 49 -10.18 17.22 -7.58
N GLU A 50 -11.05 16.39 -8.14
CA GLU A 50 -10.66 15.13 -8.74
C GLU A 50 -10.00 15.38 -10.09
N VAL A 51 -8.85 14.71 -10.32
CA VAL A 51 -8.08 14.81 -11.56
C VAL A 51 -7.73 13.40 -12.06
N THR A 52 -7.33 13.31 -13.34
CA THR A 52 -6.84 12.03 -13.86
C THR A 52 -5.38 11.84 -13.47
N PRO A 53 -4.92 10.61 -13.23
CA PRO A 53 -3.51 10.33 -12.91
C PRO A 53 -2.54 10.93 -13.94
N GLU A 54 -2.88 10.86 -15.22
CA GLU A 54 -2.06 11.34 -16.32
C GLU A 54 -1.88 12.87 -16.30
N SER A 55 -2.90 13.62 -15.89
CA SER A 55 -2.86 15.10 -15.86
C SER A 55 -1.88 15.64 -14.85
N VAL A 56 -1.56 14.86 -13.81
CA VAL A 56 -0.63 15.21 -12.73
C VAL A 56 0.59 14.28 -12.68
N ALA A 57 0.87 13.61 -13.79
CA ALA A 57 2.02 12.71 -13.95
C ALA A 57 2.13 11.60 -12.88
N VAL A 58 1.02 11.21 -12.25
CA VAL A 58 0.95 10.05 -11.35
C VAL A 58 0.84 8.78 -12.18
N PRO A 59 1.70 7.79 -12.01
CA PRO A 59 1.58 6.52 -12.73
C PRO A 59 0.31 5.78 -12.35
N GLN A 60 -0.40 5.23 -13.34
CA GLN A 60 -1.62 4.45 -13.10
C GLN A 60 -1.34 3.16 -12.32
N PHE A 61 -0.15 2.59 -12.49
CA PHE A 61 0.31 1.41 -11.75
C PHE A 61 1.67 1.66 -11.14
N LEU A 62 1.82 1.23 -9.89
CA LEU A 62 3.03 1.35 -9.09
C LEU A 62 3.47 -0.01 -8.58
N THR A 63 4.77 -0.26 -8.54
CA THR A 63 5.34 -1.38 -7.80
C THR A 63 6.01 -0.84 -6.53
N ILE A 64 5.70 -1.45 -5.38
CA ILE A 64 6.38 -1.18 -4.12
C ILE A 64 7.22 -2.41 -3.78
N ASP A 65 8.53 -2.23 -3.75
CA ASP A 65 9.50 -3.25 -3.31
C ASP A 65 9.99 -2.86 -1.92
N PHE A 66 9.48 -3.54 -0.90
CA PHE A 66 9.77 -3.21 0.49
C PHE A 66 11.18 -3.59 0.91
N GLU A 67 11.74 -4.66 0.32
CA GLU A 67 13.11 -5.10 0.60
C GLU A 67 14.12 -4.09 0.04
N LYS A 68 13.94 -3.66 -1.20
CA LYS A 68 14.77 -2.64 -1.84
C LYS A 68 14.43 -1.23 -1.38
N LYS A 69 13.34 -1.05 -0.64
CA LYS A 69 12.83 0.26 -0.18
C LYS A 69 12.63 1.25 -1.32
N ILE A 70 11.92 0.83 -2.34
CA ILE A 70 11.70 1.64 -3.55
C ILE A 70 10.25 1.55 -4.01
N VAL A 71 9.72 2.69 -4.46
CA VAL A 71 8.46 2.80 -5.20
C VAL A 71 8.80 3.21 -6.62
N ARG A 72 8.22 2.57 -7.61
CA ARG A 72 8.45 2.87 -9.03
C ARG A 72 7.20 2.65 -9.86
N PRO A 73 7.05 3.33 -10.98
CA PRO A 73 6.03 3.00 -11.96
C PRO A 73 6.16 1.54 -12.41
N ALA A 74 5.03 0.85 -12.59
CA ALA A 74 5.01 -0.48 -13.18
C ALA A 74 5.07 -0.36 -14.70
N GLY A 75 5.88 -1.21 -15.33
CA GLY A 75 6.09 -1.22 -16.78
C GLY A 75 7.32 -0.43 -17.22
N LYS A 76 7.46 -0.29 -18.55
CA LYS A 76 8.55 0.49 -19.15
C LYS A 76 8.15 1.97 -19.14
N VAL A 77 8.80 2.75 -18.31
CA VAL A 77 8.69 4.22 -18.31
C VAL A 77 10.05 4.77 -18.72
N GLU A 78 10.06 5.80 -19.57
CA GLU A 78 11.29 6.50 -19.91
C GLU A 78 11.86 7.19 -18.67
N GLY A 79 13.11 6.94 -18.39
CA GLY A 79 13.82 7.42 -17.21
C GLY A 79 13.57 6.57 -15.95
N ASP A 80 14.50 6.64 -15.00
CA ASP A 80 14.34 6.01 -13.68
C ASP A 80 13.52 6.95 -12.77
N ARG A 81 12.21 6.78 -12.78
CA ARG A 81 11.29 7.52 -11.91
C ARG A 81 10.99 6.71 -10.65
N SER A 82 12.02 6.29 -9.97
CA SER A 82 11.87 5.59 -8.70
C SER A 82 11.98 6.56 -7.52
N SER A 83 11.16 6.33 -6.51
CA SER A 83 11.18 7.08 -5.26
C SER A 83 11.60 6.18 -4.11
N ALA A 84 12.59 6.62 -3.33
CA ALA A 84 13.11 5.84 -2.21
C ALA A 84 12.18 5.93 -1.00
N ILE A 85 11.90 4.77 -0.37
CA ILE A 85 11.23 4.69 0.92
C ILE A 85 12.28 4.99 2.00
N LYS A 86 12.17 6.15 2.64
CA LYS A 86 13.10 6.60 3.70
C LYS A 86 12.72 6.03 5.06
N ARG A 87 11.44 5.83 5.31
CA ARG A 87 10.91 5.29 6.57
C ARG A 87 9.77 4.32 6.29
N MET A 88 9.72 3.25 7.06
CA MET A 88 8.66 2.26 7.03
C MET A 88 8.32 1.86 8.47
N GLU A 89 7.04 1.95 8.82
CA GLU A 89 6.52 1.56 10.14
C GLU A 89 5.24 0.75 10.00
N ARG A 90 5.02 -0.14 10.94
CA ARG A 90 3.83 -0.98 11.05
C ARG A 90 3.06 -0.60 12.31
N ILE A 91 1.85 -0.07 12.15
CA ILE A 91 1.03 0.41 13.25
C ILE A 91 -0.44 0.06 12.99
N GLY A 92 -1.05 -0.67 13.92
CA GLY A 92 -2.51 -0.90 13.92
C GLY A 92 -3.03 -1.56 12.64
N GLY A 93 -2.34 -2.56 12.09
CA GLY A 93 -2.72 -3.25 10.87
C GLY A 93 -2.51 -2.43 9.58
N LYS A 94 -1.66 -1.42 9.67
CA LYS A 94 -1.27 -0.58 8.53
C LYS A 94 0.24 -0.52 8.40
N LEU A 95 0.70 -0.59 7.17
CA LEU A 95 2.08 -0.32 6.79
C LEU A 95 2.16 1.14 6.35
N ILE A 96 2.94 1.95 7.06
CA ILE A 96 3.14 3.38 6.78
C ILE A 96 4.51 3.54 6.16
N LEU A 97 4.54 4.14 4.98
CA LEU A 97 5.74 4.40 4.20
C LEU A 97 5.92 5.91 4.02
N GLN A 98 7.13 6.40 4.11
CA GLN A 98 7.45 7.80 3.88
C GLN A 98 8.65 7.94 2.96
N GLY A 99 8.61 8.92 2.09
CA GLY A 99 9.69 9.23 1.17
C GLY A 99 9.58 10.62 0.59
N ALA A 100 10.47 10.90 -0.35
CA ALA A 100 10.45 12.10 -1.15
C ALA A 100 10.85 11.74 -2.58
N ASP A 101 10.23 12.41 -3.53
CA ASP A 101 10.58 12.38 -4.94
C ASP A 101 11.29 13.71 -5.26
N GLU A 102 12.48 13.64 -5.83
CA GLU A 102 13.26 14.84 -6.17
C GLU A 102 12.73 15.53 -7.43
N GLY A 103 11.76 14.91 -8.11
CA GLY A 103 11.17 15.42 -9.34
C GLY A 103 12.12 15.37 -10.53
N ILE A 104 11.84 16.18 -11.54
CA ILE A 104 12.64 16.28 -12.75
C ILE A 104 13.76 17.29 -12.52
N GLN A 105 14.98 16.94 -12.90
CA GLN A 105 16.15 17.80 -12.76
C GLN A 105 15.90 19.19 -13.37
N ASN A 106 16.14 20.25 -12.59
CA ASN A 106 15.88 21.66 -12.90
C ASN A 106 14.40 22.12 -12.87
N MET A 107 13.48 21.30 -12.38
CA MET A 107 12.11 21.69 -12.05
C MET A 107 11.92 21.73 -10.53
N ARG A 108 10.98 22.58 -10.05
CA ARG A 108 10.56 22.61 -8.64
C ARG A 108 9.34 21.74 -8.44
N ASP A 109 9.44 20.47 -8.84
CA ASP A 109 8.37 19.49 -8.76
C ASP A 109 8.65 18.38 -7.74
N SER A 110 9.58 18.63 -6.82
CA SER A 110 9.87 17.70 -5.72
C SER A 110 8.71 17.65 -4.73
N VAL A 111 8.37 16.45 -4.29
CA VAL A 111 7.28 16.20 -3.34
C VAL A 111 7.76 15.32 -2.19
N GLY A 112 7.31 15.66 -0.98
CA GLY A 112 7.33 14.73 0.15
C GLY A 112 6.04 13.91 0.14
N TRP A 113 6.13 12.61 0.42
CA TRP A 113 4.97 11.74 0.39
C TRP A 113 4.90 10.78 1.58
N THR A 114 3.66 10.43 1.94
CA THR A 114 3.35 9.37 2.91
C THR A 114 2.30 8.44 2.30
N ALA A 115 2.58 7.16 2.31
CA ALA A 115 1.64 6.11 1.89
C ALA A 115 1.23 5.25 3.09
N THR A 116 -0.04 4.90 3.14
CA THR A 116 -0.59 3.96 4.12
C THR A 116 -1.21 2.79 3.37
N VAL A 117 -0.72 1.57 3.60
CA VAL A 117 -1.28 0.33 3.05
C VAL A 117 -1.97 -0.44 4.18
N THR A 118 -3.22 -0.81 3.99
CA THR A 118 -3.96 -1.65 4.94
C THR A 118 -3.56 -3.11 4.75
N GLU A 119 -2.99 -3.73 5.78
CA GLU A 119 -2.42 -5.09 5.71
C GLU A 119 -3.44 -6.18 5.35
N GLU A 120 -4.68 -6.00 5.76
CA GLU A 120 -5.75 -6.97 5.50
C GLU A 120 -6.29 -6.91 4.06
N THR A 121 -6.34 -5.72 3.47
CA THR A 121 -7.08 -5.49 2.21
C THR A 121 -6.22 -5.03 1.04
N GLY A 122 -4.98 -4.61 1.28
CA GLY A 122 -4.13 -3.99 0.28
C GLY A 122 -4.60 -2.62 -0.20
N LYS A 123 -5.67 -2.07 0.36
CA LYS A 123 -6.08 -0.69 0.03
C LYS A 123 -5.01 0.28 0.49
N PHE A 124 -4.71 1.27 -0.35
CA PHE A 124 -3.73 2.28 0.00
C PHE A 124 -4.23 3.69 -0.21
N VAL A 125 -3.67 4.59 0.56
CA VAL A 125 -3.81 6.04 0.40
C VAL A 125 -2.42 6.65 0.43
N VAL A 126 -2.11 7.50 -0.54
CA VAL A 126 -0.89 8.31 -0.56
C VAL A 126 -1.28 9.76 -0.43
N THR A 127 -0.57 10.50 0.42
CA THR A 127 -0.58 11.95 0.42
C THR A 127 0.79 12.44 -0.03
N ALA A 128 0.82 13.39 -0.94
CA ALA A 128 2.04 14.02 -1.42
C ALA A 128 1.86 15.53 -1.36
N ALA A 129 2.91 16.25 -1.01
CA ALA A 129 2.90 17.70 -0.95
C ALA A 129 4.16 18.26 -1.58
N GLY A 130 4.00 19.23 -2.44
CA GLY A 130 5.03 19.99 -3.13
C GLY A 130 4.93 21.48 -2.90
N ASP A 131 5.34 22.27 -3.87
CA ASP A 131 5.30 23.74 -3.81
C ASP A 131 3.88 24.23 -4.12
N GLN A 132 3.12 24.57 -3.07
CA GLN A 132 1.74 25.06 -3.12
C GLN A 132 0.70 24.10 -3.72
N GLU A 133 1.02 22.82 -3.78
CA GLU A 133 0.10 21.79 -4.22
C GLU A 133 0.17 20.56 -3.32
N ALA A 134 -0.93 19.86 -3.19
CA ALA A 134 -0.99 18.58 -2.49
C ALA A 134 -1.87 17.60 -3.27
N PHE A 135 -1.51 16.33 -3.16
CA PHE A 135 -2.23 15.24 -3.82
C PHE A 135 -2.68 14.21 -2.79
N ILE A 136 -3.87 13.66 -3.01
CA ILE A 136 -4.36 12.48 -2.30
C ILE A 136 -4.65 11.42 -3.35
N VAL A 137 -3.95 10.30 -3.26
CA VAL A 137 -4.08 9.18 -4.20
C VAL A 137 -4.70 7.99 -3.48
N TYR A 138 -5.77 7.47 -4.02
CA TYR A 138 -6.44 6.25 -3.53
C TYR A 138 -6.21 5.11 -4.48
N GLY A 139 -6.02 3.91 -3.95
CA GLY A 139 -5.83 2.74 -4.77
C GLY A 139 -5.88 1.42 -3.99
N ALA A 140 -5.52 0.36 -4.68
CA ALA A 140 -5.43 -0.97 -4.12
C ALA A 140 -4.25 -1.73 -4.72
N CYS A 141 -3.66 -2.59 -3.91
CA CYS A 141 -2.50 -3.38 -4.26
C CYS A 141 -2.84 -4.87 -4.36
N LEU A 142 -2.03 -5.59 -5.12
CA LEU A 142 -1.98 -7.05 -5.19
C LEU A 142 -0.55 -7.50 -4.84
N PRO A 143 -0.38 -8.59 -4.06
CA PRO A 143 0.95 -9.14 -3.82
C PRO A 143 1.53 -9.66 -5.13
N LEU A 144 2.82 -9.43 -5.32
CA LEU A 144 3.58 -10.05 -6.40
C LEU A 144 4.15 -11.41 -5.90
N PRO A 145 4.24 -12.40 -6.79
CA PRO A 145 4.79 -13.72 -6.45
C PRO A 145 6.26 -13.67 -6.00
#